data_4e5199f0187d21e8ae78021f9c3b9a9d
#
_entry.id   4e5199f0187d21e8ae78021f9c3b9a9d
#
_cell.length_a   1.000
_cell.length_b   1.000
_cell.length_c   1.000
_cell.angle_alpha   90.00
_cell.angle_beta   90.00
_cell.angle_gamma   90.00
#
_symmetry.space_group_name_H-M   'P 1'
#
loop_
_entity.id
_entity.type
_entity.pdbx_description
1 polymer ?
#
loop_
_entity_poly.entity_id
_entity_poly.type
_entity_poly.pdbx_seq_one_letter_code
_entity_poly.pdbx_strand_id
1 'polypeptide(L)'
;MVLPFVDPWIAMAAIACNTKKMRLGPLIAPLPRRRPWKVAREAFSVDHLSKGRMVLGVGLGAPPETEFDYFREDSDLKIRAKKLDESFDIITGLLSGDPFSYDGTYYQLEEMTFLPKPKQSPRIPIWIGGGVPYKAPFRRAARYDGVAPVHTKWPEPVTPQLLWNALEIIKSERGDLKNFDVVVSGETTGTDSTKDRESVESWIQTGATWFLENINGMRAEIDVLRERIRSSAPTA
;
A
#
# COMPACT_ATOMS: atom_id res chain seq x y z
N MET A 1 -10.38 -21.74 -1.83
CA MET A 1 -10.78 -21.25 -3.17
C MET A 1 -9.53 -20.83 -3.93
N VAL A 2 -9.37 -21.27 -5.18
CA VAL A 2 -8.27 -20.85 -6.05
C VAL A 2 -8.80 -19.74 -6.96
N LEU A 3 -8.24 -18.54 -6.84
CA LEU A 3 -8.59 -17.40 -7.69
C LEU A 3 -7.49 -17.16 -8.73
N PRO A 4 -7.83 -16.82 -9.98
CA PRO A 4 -6.83 -16.42 -10.96
C PRO A 4 -6.29 -15.02 -10.63
N PHE A 5 -4.97 -14.89 -10.63
CA PHE A 5 -4.29 -13.60 -10.42
C PHE A 5 -3.36 -13.29 -11.59
N VAL A 6 -3.29 -12.02 -11.93
CA VAL A 6 -2.24 -11.48 -12.81
C VAL A 6 -1.18 -10.79 -11.96
N ASP A 7 0.02 -10.64 -12.49
CA ASP A 7 1.07 -9.86 -11.82
C ASP A 7 0.60 -8.40 -11.66
N PRO A 8 0.63 -7.84 -10.44
CA PRO A 8 0.12 -6.50 -10.18
C PRO A 8 0.92 -5.40 -10.89
N TRP A 9 2.22 -5.57 -11.11
CA TRP A 9 3.04 -4.57 -11.80
C TRP A 9 2.71 -4.49 -13.29
N ILE A 10 2.46 -5.64 -13.91
CA ILE A 10 2.03 -5.72 -15.31
C ILE A 10 0.64 -5.10 -15.46
N ALA A 11 -0.29 -5.45 -14.56
CA ALA A 11 -1.63 -4.86 -14.58
C ALA A 11 -1.59 -3.33 -14.39
N MET A 12 -0.82 -2.84 -13.43
CA MET A 12 -0.65 -1.40 -13.19
C MET A 12 -0.04 -0.69 -14.39
N ALA A 13 0.94 -1.27 -15.07
CA ALA A 13 1.52 -0.69 -16.29
C ALA A 13 0.45 -0.53 -17.39
N ALA A 14 -0.38 -1.55 -17.61
CA ALA A 14 -1.48 -1.49 -18.57
C ALA A 14 -2.51 -0.41 -18.18
N ILE A 15 -2.91 -0.34 -16.91
CA ILE A 15 -3.83 0.68 -16.39
C ILE A 15 -3.23 2.08 -16.52
N ALA A 16 -1.93 2.25 -16.21
CA ALA A 16 -1.23 3.53 -16.32
C ALA A 16 -1.31 4.12 -17.74
N CYS A 17 -1.14 3.26 -18.75
CA CYS A 17 -1.19 3.68 -20.16
C CYS A 17 -2.63 4.03 -20.63
N ASN A 18 -3.65 3.41 -20.04
CA ASN A 18 -5.04 3.57 -20.44
C ASN A 18 -5.84 4.56 -19.57
N THR A 19 -5.23 5.17 -18.54
CA THR A 19 -5.89 6.15 -17.66
C THR A 19 -5.08 7.45 -17.58
N LYS A 20 -5.75 8.54 -17.14
CA LYS A 20 -5.11 9.88 -17.08
C LYS A 20 -5.14 10.52 -15.69
N LYS A 21 -6.08 10.15 -14.82
CA LYS A 21 -6.32 10.81 -13.53
C LYS A 21 -6.13 9.89 -12.33
N MET A 22 -6.43 8.61 -12.49
CA MET A 22 -6.41 7.62 -11.42
C MET A 22 -5.00 7.44 -10.85
N ARG A 23 -4.84 7.50 -9.53
CA ARG A 23 -3.61 7.04 -8.86
C ARG A 23 -3.54 5.52 -8.90
N LEU A 24 -2.34 4.98 -8.90
CA LEU A 24 -2.07 3.56 -9.08
C LEU A 24 -1.05 3.10 -8.04
N GLY A 25 -1.28 1.95 -7.47
CA GLY A 25 -0.31 1.38 -6.53
C GLY A 25 -0.67 -0.03 -6.08
N PRO A 26 0.31 -0.85 -5.72
CA PRO A 26 0.02 -2.10 -5.04
C PRO A 26 -0.47 -1.79 -3.62
N LEU A 27 -1.46 -2.53 -3.13
CA LEU A 27 -1.88 -2.45 -1.75
C LEU A 27 -2.04 -3.88 -1.20
N ILE A 28 -0.90 -4.44 -0.87
CA ILE A 28 0.48 -3.99 -0.72
C ILE A 28 1.46 -4.89 -1.48
N ALA A 29 2.66 -4.36 -1.77
CA ALA A 29 3.80 -5.18 -2.20
C ALA A 29 4.54 -5.70 -0.95
N PRO A 30 4.64 -7.03 -0.73
CA PRO A 30 5.39 -7.61 0.38
C PRO A 30 6.89 -7.51 0.10
N LEU A 31 7.56 -6.46 0.63
CA LEU A 31 8.98 -6.22 0.34
C LEU A 31 9.92 -7.33 0.82
N PRO A 32 9.69 -8.01 1.97
CA PRO A 32 10.66 -9.00 2.46
C PRO A 32 10.91 -10.18 1.52
N ARG A 33 9.99 -10.47 0.58
CA ARG A 33 10.16 -11.51 -0.45
C ARG A 33 10.50 -10.96 -1.82
N ARG A 34 10.86 -9.67 -1.91
CA ARG A 34 11.22 -9.01 -3.17
C ARG A 34 12.60 -8.40 -3.10
N ARG A 35 13.28 -8.32 -4.24
CA ARG A 35 14.54 -7.58 -4.32
C ARG A 35 14.25 -6.08 -4.36
N PRO A 36 14.77 -5.28 -3.38
CA PRO A 36 14.43 -3.85 -3.27
C PRO A 36 14.72 -3.05 -4.54
N TRP A 37 15.85 -3.31 -5.20
CA TRP A 37 16.21 -2.65 -6.48
C TRP A 37 15.27 -3.01 -7.62
N LYS A 38 14.68 -4.22 -7.62
CA LYS A 38 13.67 -4.58 -8.61
C LYS A 38 12.39 -3.80 -8.37
N VAL A 39 11.95 -3.70 -7.11
CA VAL A 39 10.77 -2.90 -6.74
C VAL A 39 10.98 -1.43 -7.07
N ALA A 40 12.16 -0.86 -6.81
CA ALA A 40 12.49 0.50 -7.21
C ALA A 40 12.35 0.68 -8.74
N ARG A 41 12.84 -0.26 -9.55
CA ARG A 41 12.67 -0.23 -11.02
C ARG A 41 11.23 -0.31 -11.46
N GLU A 42 10.44 -1.17 -10.86
CA GLU A 42 9.01 -1.32 -11.14
C GLU A 42 8.26 -0.05 -10.78
N ALA A 43 8.50 0.48 -9.58
CA ALA A 43 7.83 1.68 -9.08
C ALA A 43 8.08 2.90 -9.98
N PHE A 44 9.34 3.22 -10.31
CA PHE A 44 9.59 4.36 -11.16
C PHE A 44 9.10 4.15 -12.60
N SER A 45 9.11 2.90 -13.11
CA SER A 45 8.60 2.62 -14.45
C SER A 45 7.10 2.92 -14.53
N VAL A 46 6.32 2.46 -13.54
CA VAL A 46 4.89 2.79 -13.45
C VAL A 46 4.68 4.28 -13.20
N ASP A 47 5.55 4.93 -12.42
CA ASP A 47 5.49 6.38 -12.20
C ASP A 47 5.67 7.16 -13.50
N HIS A 48 6.63 6.77 -14.33
CA HIS A 48 6.82 7.37 -15.66
C HIS A 48 5.66 7.11 -16.61
N LEU A 49 5.20 5.87 -16.72
CA LEU A 49 4.06 5.49 -17.56
C LEU A 49 2.79 6.24 -17.15
N SER A 50 2.57 6.39 -15.85
CA SER A 50 1.43 7.07 -15.29
C SER A 50 1.55 8.60 -15.26
N LYS A 51 2.72 9.17 -15.60
CA LYS A 51 3.02 10.61 -15.51
C LYS A 51 2.89 11.15 -14.07
N GLY A 52 3.45 10.43 -13.09
CA GLY A 52 3.49 10.87 -11.70
C GLY A 52 2.24 10.51 -10.88
N ARG A 53 1.57 9.39 -11.17
CA ARG A 53 0.38 8.94 -10.42
C ARG A 53 0.62 7.70 -9.56
N MET A 54 1.86 7.20 -9.52
CA MET A 54 2.23 6.03 -8.73
C MET A 54 2.19 6.33 -7.24
N VAL A 55 1.71 5.37 -6.45
CA VAL A 55 1.84 5.30 -4.99
C VAL A 55 2.39 3.92 -4.65
N LEU A 56 3.42 3.85 -3.84
CA LEU A 56 4.05 2.59 -3.46
C LEU A 56 3.51 2.10 -2.11
N GLY A 57 2.47 1.28 -2.15
CA GLY A 57 1.95 0.60 -0.97
C GLY A 57 2.77 -0.64 -0.64
N VAL A 58 3.30 -0.74 0.58
CA VAL A 58 4.25 -1.78 0.99
C VAL A 58 4.00 -2.29 2.40
N GLY A 59 4.46 -3.51 2.67
CA GLY A 59 4.31 -4.13 3.98
C GLY A 59 5.08 -5.43 4.12
N LEU A 60 4.79 -6.15 5.20
CA LEU A 60 5.45 -7.42 5.54
C LEU A 60 5.00 -8.62 4.69
N GLY A 61 3.80 -8.56 4.11
CA GLY A 61 3.15 -9.73 3.52
C GLY A 61 2.42 -10.59 4.58
N ALA A 62 1.23 -11.07 4.22
CA ALA A 62 0.39 -11.94 5.04
C ALA A 62 -0.64 -12.68 4.16
N PRO A 63 -1.02 -13.91 4.51
CA PRO A 63 -0.50 -14.69 5.63
C PRO A 63 0.92 -15.25 5.33
N PRO A 64 1.77 -15.43 6.36
CA PRO A 64 3.16 -15.86 6.14
C PRO A 64 3.28 -17.23 5.48
N GLU A 65 2.36 -18.14 5.73
CA GLU A 65 2.35 -19.49 5.19
C GLU A 65 2.30 -19.47 3.66
N THR A 66 1.38 -18.72 3.08
CA THR A 66 1.19 -18.66 1.61
C THR A 66 2.15 -17.70 0.92
N GLU A 67 2.59 -16.67 1.64
CA GLU A 67 3.48 -15.65 1.09
C GLU A 67 4.96 -16.06 1.13
N PHE A 68 5.36 -16.94 2.08
CA PHE A 68 6.75 -17.30 2.34
C PHE A 68 6.97 -18.81 2.42
N ASP A 69 6.29 -19.54 3.34
CA ASP A 69 6.58 -20.96 3.61
C ASP A 69 6.37 -21.84 2.38
N TYR A 70 5.33 -21.60 1.58
CA TYR A 70 5.09 -22.37 0.34
C TYR A 70 6.21 -22.22 -0.68
N PHE A 71 6.96 -21.13 -0.62
CA PHE A 71 8.12 -20.89 -1.49
C PHE A 71 9.45 -21.20 -0.80
N ARG A 72 9.42 -21.76 0.42
CA ARG A 72 10.60 -22.02 1.26
C ARG A 72 11.43 -20.78 1.52
N GLU A 73 10.78 -19.64 1.61
CA GLU A 73 11.37 -18.39 2.03
C GLU A 73 11.18 -18.18 3.54
N ASP A 74 11.98 -17.31 4.12
CA ASP A 74 11.98 -17.05 5.55
C ASP A 74 10.72 -16.32 5.99
N SER A 75 9.88 -16.97 6.80
CA SER A 75 8.62 -16.45 7.32
C SER A 75 8.73 -15.81 8.72
N ASP A 76 9.90 -15.85 9.37
CA ASP A 76 10.09 -15.23 10.68
C ASP A 76 9.76 -13.74 10.66
N LEU A 77 8.91 -13.32 11.60
CA LEU A 77 8.40 -11.95 11.66
C LEU A 77 9.51 -10.91 11.88
N LYS A 78 10.53 -11.23 12.70
CA LYS A 78 11.62 -10.30 12.99
C LYS A 78 12.54 -10.15 11.79
N ILE A 79 12.82 -11.24 11.09
CA ILE A 79 13.63 -11.24 9.87
C ILE A 79 12.92 -10.46 8.79
N ARG A 80 11.63 -10.73 8.56
CA ARG A 80 10.83 -9.97 7.60
C ARG A 80 10.75 -8.48 7.91
N ALA A 81 10.64 -8.12 9.20
CA ALA A 81 10.62 -6.72 9.61
C ALA A 81 11.94 -6.02 9.31
N LYS A 82 13.09 -6.66 9.57
CA LYS A 82 14.41 -6.11 9.24
C LYS A 82 14.64 -6.00 7.73
N LYS A 83 14.28 -7.05 6.96
CA LYS A 83 14.33 -6.98 5.50
C LYS A 83 13.45 -5.86 4.94
N LEU A 84 12.29 -5.61 5.54
CA LEU A 84 11.41 -4.50 5.17
C LEU A 84 12.08 -3.15 5.43
N ASP A 85 12.70 -2.96 6.60
CA ASP A 85 13.36 -1.71 6.95
C ASP A 85 14.56 -1.43 6.03
N GLU A 86 15.45 -2.41 5.78
CA GLU A 86 16.53 -2.27 4.80
C GLU A 86 16.02 -2.00 3.38
N SER A 87 14.89 -2.62 2.99
CA SER A 87 14.28 -2.38 1.68
C SER A 87 13.81 -0.94 1.50
N PHE A 88 13.33 -0.30 2.56
CA PHE A 88 12.96 1.12 2.50
C PHE A 88 14.17 2.01 2.24
N ASP A 89 15.26 1.79 2.95
CA ASP A 89 16.48 2.58 2.79
C ASP A 89 17.00 2.44 1.35
N ILE A 90 17.03 1.21 0.83
CA ILE A 90 17.49 0.94 -0.53
C ILE A 90 16.56 1.57 -1.58
N ILE A 91 15.24 1.37 -1.46
CA ILE A 91 14.29 1.91 -2.43
C ILE A 91 14.34 3.45 -2.45
N THR A 92 14.36 4.09 -1.28
CA THR A 92 14.41 5.55 -1.20
C THR A 92 15.75 6.10 -1.70
N GLY A 93 16.87 5.45 -1.38
CA GLY A 93 18.19 5.80 -1.90
C GLY A 93 18.26 5.68 -3.42
N LEU A 94 17.85 4.56 -4.00
CA LEU A 94 17.86 4.36 -5.45
C LEU A 94 16.90 5.30 -6.21
N LEU A 95 15.75 5.63 -5.63
CA LEU A 95 14.79 6.55 -6.24
C LEU A 95 15.21 8.02 -6.15
N SER A 96 16.24 8.37 -5.36
CA SER A 96 16.82 9.72 -5.37
C SER A 96 17.44 10.08 -6.72
N GLY A 97 17.95 9.05 -7.42
CA GLY A 97 18.71 9.19 -8.67
C GLY A 97 20.10 9.79 -8.48
N ASP A 98 20.61 9.79 -7.27
CA ASP A 98 21.99 10.13 -6.92
C ASP A 98 22.82 8.83 -6.76
N PRO A 99 24.18 8.87 -6.79
CA PRO A 99 24.99 7.73 -6.44
C PRO A 99 24.62 7.19 -5.06
N PHE A 100 24.37 5.88 -4.99
CA PHE A 100 23.90 5.23 -3.76
C PHE A 100 24.52 3.86 -3.61
N SER A 101 25.03 3.55 -2.42
CA SER A 101 25.47 2.23 -1.98
C SER A 101 24.78 1.86 -0.68
N TYR A 102 24.74 0.58 -0.35
CA TYR A 102 24.13 0.10 0.89
C TYR A 102 24.86 -1.11 1.44
N ASP A 103 25.16 -1.11 2.72
CA ASP A 103 25.80 -2.24 3.42
C ASP A 103 24.96 -2.59 4.67
N GLY A 104 24.00 -3.51 4.48
CA GLY A 104 23.08 -3.99 5.50
C GLY A 104 23.31 -5.44 5.88
N THR A 105 22.43 -5.95 6.75
CA THR A 105 22.47 -7.34 7.20
C THR A 105 21.95 -8.30 6.12
N TYR A 106 20.92 -7.90 5.38
CA TYR A 106 20.22 -8.75 4.41
C TYR A 106 20.50 -8.34 2.96
N TYR A 107 20.90 -7.10 2.75
CA TYR A 107 21.18 -6.56 1.41
C TYR A 107 22.48 -5.78 1.41
N GLN A 108 23.24 -5.98 0.34
CA GLN A 108 24.48 -5.24 0.07
C GLN A 108 24.44 -4.78 -1.39
N LEU A 109 24.74 -3.50 -1.63
CA LEU A 109 24.77 -2.90 -2.96
C LEU A 109 26.04 -2.07 -3.11
N GLU A 110 26.79 -2.36 -4.18
CA GLU A 110 27.84 -1.46 -4.64
C GLU A 110 27.24 -0.14 -5.13
N GLU A 111 28.06 0.90 -5.19
CA GLU A 111 27.59 2.22 -5.63
C GLU A 111 27.01 2.14 -7.05
N MET A 112 25.79 2.63 -7.18
CA MET A 112 25.08 2.72 -8.44
C MET A 112 24.12 3.92 -8.48
N THR A 113 23.75 4.33 -9.68
CA THR A 113 22.77 5.41 -9.89
C THR A 113 21.58 4.88 -10.69
N PHE A 114 20.37 5.11 -10.21
CA PHE A 114 19.15 4.77 -10.93
C PHE A 114 18.61 5.98 -11.69
N LEU A 115 18.60 5.86 -13.01
CA LEU A 115 18.02 6.86 -13.92
C LEU A 115 17.00 6.20 -14.87
N PRO A 116 16.01 6.99 -15.33
CA PRO A 116 15.69 8.37 -14.94
C PRO A 116 15.14 8.47 -13.52
N LYS A 117 15.19 9.65 -12.90
CA LYS A 117 14.53 9.90 -11.61
C LYS A 117 13.00 9.78 -11.74
N PRO A 118 12.25 9.48 -10.66
CA PRO A 118 10.79 9.52 -10.66
C PRO A 118 10.24 10.85 -11.18
N LYS A 119 9.02 10.84 -11.70
CA LYS A 119 8.29 12.05 -12.09
C LYS A 119 7.81 12.85 -10.89
N GLN A 120 7.57 12.18 -9.78
CA GLN A 120 7.10 12.79 -8.54
C GLN A 120 8.27 13.33 -7.71
N SER A 121 8.09 14.49 -7.10
CA SER A 121 9.05 15.14 -6.20
C SER A 121 8.42 15.37 -4.83
N PRO A 122 9.12 15.13 -3.72
CA PRO A 122 10.53 14.73 -3.63
C PRO A 122 10.77 13.25 -3.96
N ARG A 123 9.72 12.39 -4.00
CA ARG A 123 9.76 10.95 -4.32
C ARG A 123 8.36 10.43 -4.63
N ILE A 124 8.27 9.19 -5.07
CA ILE A 124 7.00 8.45 -5.12
C ILE A 124 6.46 8.32 -3.68
N PRO A 125 5.20 8.69 -3.40
CA PRO A 125 4.60 8.51 -2.08
C PRO A 125 4.58 7.04 -1.65
N ILE A 126 4.90 6.79 -0.38
CA ILE A 126 4.95 5.45 0.20
C ILE A 126 3.84 5.30 1.25
N TRP A 127 2.98 4.30 1.07
CA TRP A 127 1.97 3.92 2.05
C TRP A 127 2.37 2.62 2.75
N ILE A 128 2.25 2.59 4.06
CA ILE A 128 2.61 1.43 4.87
C ILE A 128 1.38 0.59 5.17
N GLY A 129 1.38 -0.67 4.75
CA GLY A 129 0.41 -1.64 5.22
C GLY A 129 0.68 -2.00 6.69
N GLY A 130 -0.28 -1.76 7.56
CA GLY A 130 -0.12 -1.95 8.99
C GLY A 130 -1.15 -2.87 9.63
N GLY A 131 -0.71 -3.90 10.36
CA GLY A 131 -1.59 -4.82 11.09
C GLY A 131 -2.04 -4.25 12.43
N VAL A 132 -3.36 -3.95 12.58
CA VAL A 132 -3.92 -3.64 13.90
C VAL A 132 -4.14 -4.95 14.66
N PRO A 133 -3.96 -4.97 16.00
CA PRO A 133 -3.70 -3.84 16.89
C PRO A 133 -2.19 -3.57 17.18
N TYR A 134 -1.26 -4.08 16.37
CA TYR A 134 0.18 -3.92 16.62
C TYR A 134 0.65 -2.47 16.47
N LYS A 135 1.63 -2.05 17.28
CA LYS A 135 2.16 -0.67 17.27
C LYS A 135 3.28 -0.44 16.26
N ALA A 136 4.13 -1.45 16.04
CA ALA A 136 5.33 -1.32 15.22
C ALA A 136 5.06 -0.84 13.76
N PRO A 137 4.02 -1.34 13.04
CA PRO A 137 3.70 -0.86 11.71
C PRO A 137 3.37 0.65 11.67
N PHE A 138 2.69 1.15 12.69
CA PHE A 138 2.25 2.56 12.75
C PHE A 138 3.40 3.50 13.12
N ARG A 139 4.33 3.09 13.97
CA ARG A 139 5.60 3.80 14.18
C ARG A 139 6.42 3.88 12.89
N ARG A 140 6.42 2.82 12.09
CA ARG A 140 7.06 2.83 10.77
C ARG A 140 6.33 3.79 9.83
N ALA A 141 5.01 3.74 9.76
CA ALA A 141 4.20 4.61 8.90
C ALA A 141 4.42 6.10 9.19
N ALA A 142 4.68 6.48 10.43
CA ALA A 142 4.95 7.86 10.82
C ALA A 142 6.11 8.52 10.06
N ARG A 143 7.04 7.73 9.50
CA ARG A 143 8.20 8.20 8.71
C ARG A 143 7.90 8.38 7.22
N TYR A 144 6.70 8.00 6.75
CA TYR A 144 6.34 7.96 5.33
C TYR A 144 5.08 8.80 5.05
N ASP A 145 4.42 8.55 3.92
CA ASP A 145 3.39 9.45 3.38
C ASP A 145 1.97 8.99 3.67
N GLY A 146 1.80 7.77 4.16
CA GLY A 146 0.48 7.28 4.49
C GLY A 146 0.46 5.88 5.11
N VAL A 147 -0.72 5.47 5.54
CA VAL A 147 -0.98 4.17 6.17
C VAL A 147 -2.24 3.52 5.61
N ALA A 148 -2.18 2.21 5.43
CA ALA A 148 -3.33 1.36 5.10
C ALA A 148 -3.47 0.26 6.16
N PRO A 149 -4.26 0.46 7.22
CA PRO A 149 -4.47 -0.53 8.26
C PRO A 149 -5.23 -1.75 7.75
N VAL A 150 -4.83 -2.93 8.23
CA VAL A 150 -5.58 -4.18 8.04
C VAL A 150 -5.74 -4.88 9.39
N HIS A 151 -6.80 -5.66 9.58
CA HIS A 151 -6.94 -6.46 10.79
C HIS A 151 -6.08 -7.72 10.69
N THR A 152 -5.30 -8.02 11.74
CA THR A 152 -4.38 -9.20 11.72
C THR A 152 -5.09 -10.53 11.83
N LYS A 153 -6.33 -10.53 12.28
CA LYS A 153 -7.21 -11.72 12.33
C LYS A 153 -8.23 -11.66 11.19
N TRP A 154 -7.76 -11.82 9.97
CA TRP A 154 -8.69 -11.89 8.83
C TRP A 154 -9.72 -13.03 9.04
N PRO A 155 -11.03 -12.84 8.77
CA PRO A 155 -11.64 -11.71 8.04
C PRO A 155 -12.17 -10.56 8.93
N GLU A 156 -11.75 -10.44 10.19
CA GLU A 156 -12.21 -9.35 11.05
C GLU A 156 -11.90 -7.98 10.41
N PRO A 157 -12.88 -7.05 10.34
CA PRO A 157 -12.67 -5.74 9.75
C PRO A 157 -11.86 -4.83 10.68
N VAL A 158 -11.17 -3.87 10.11
CA VAL A 158 -10.71 -2.70 10.87
C VAL A 158 -11.94 -1.92 11.32
N THR A 159 -11.91 -1.42 12.55
CA THR A 159 -12.97 -0.55 13.08
C THR A 159 -12.49 0.89 13.21
N PRO A 160 -13.39 1.90 13.26
CA PRO A 160 -13.00 3.28 13.54
C PRO A 160 -12.15 3.44 14.79
N GLN A 161 -12.43 2.68 15.86
CA GLN A 161 -11.63 2.72 17.10
C GLN A 161 -10.21 2.18 16.89
N LEU A 162 -10.03 1.09 16.11
CA LEU A 162 -8.71 0.56 15.79
C LEU A 162 -7.92 1.52 14.91
N LEU A 163 -8.58 2.18 13.96
CA LEU A 163 -7.98 3.23 13.15
C LEU A 163 -7.54 4.40 14.03
N TRP A 164 -8.43 4.90 14.89
CA TRP A 164 -8.10 6.00 15.80
C TRP A 164 -6.88 5.69 16.66
N ASN A 165 -6.81 4.50 17.27
CA ASN A 165 -5.66 4.05 18.05
C ASN A 165 -4.36 4.04 17.22
N ALA A 166 -4.44 3.61 15.96
CA ALA A 166 -3.30 3.60 15.05
C ALA A 166 -2.82 5.03 14.72
N LEU A 167 -3.76 5.95 14.48
CA LEU A 167 -3.46 7.35 14.19
C LEU A 167 -2.85 8.09 15.38
N GLU A 168 -3.26 7.78 16.60
CA GLU A 168 -2.64 8.33 17.80
C GLU A 168 -1.17 7.91 17.95
N ILE A 169 -0.83 6.67 17.59
CA ILE A 169 0.57 6.22 17.53
C ILE A 169 1.34 7.02 16.48
N ILE A 170 0.77 7.18 15.28
CA ILE A 170 1.41 7.93 14.20
C ILE A 170 1.63 9.39 14.61
N LYS A 171 0.60 10.03 15.19
CA LYS A 171 0.71 11.41 15.68
C LYS A 171 1.78 11.58 16.77
N SER A 172 1.88 10.62 17.70
CA SER A 172 2.89 10.68 18.76
C SER A 172 4.33 10.63 18.26
N GLU A 173 4.57 9.97 17.12
CA GLU A 173 5.90 9.82 16.52
C GLU A 173 6.21 10.94 15.50
N ARG A 174 5.18 11.46 14.81
CA ARG A 174 5.29 12.38 13.68
C ARG A 174 4.99 13.84 14.03
N GLY A 175 4.19 14.08 15.07
CA GLY A 175 3.69 15.38 15.50
C GLY A 175 2.28 15.67 14.98
N ASP A 176 2.04 15.54 13.68
CA ASP A 176 0.71 15.78 13.07
C ASP A 176 0.43 14.81 11.89
N LEU A 177 -0.76 14.94 11.31
CA LEU A 177 -1.16 14.18 10.12
C LEU A 177 -1.28 15.06 8.86
N LYS A 178 -0.69 16.25 8.85
CA LYS A 178 -0.71 17.11 7.67
C LYS A 178 0.02 16.42 6.51
N ASN A 179 -0.62 16.41 5.34
CA ASN A 179 -0.10 15.73 4.14
C ASN A 179 0.19 14.23 4.36
N PHE A 180 -0.63 13.57 5.19
CA PHE A 180 -0.51 12.14 5.47
C PHE A 180 -1.78 11.43 5.00
N ASP A 181 -1.63 10.43 4.13
CA ASP A 181 -2.73 9.66 3.60
C ASP A 181 -3.16 8.58 4.60
N VAL A 182 -4.44 8.55 4.94
CA VAL A 182 -5.05 7.52 5.79
C VAL A 182 -6.04 6.73 4.96
N VAL A 183 -5.68 5.50 4.66
CA VAL A 183 -6.37 4.65 3.69
C VAL A 183 -7.19 3.59 4.41
N VAL A 184 -8.47 3.57 4.19
CA VAL A 184 -9.36 2.51 4.66
C VAL A 184 -10.00 1.78 3.50
N SER A 185 -10.33 0.51 3.71
CA SER A 185 -11.05 -0.30 2.72
C SER A 185 -12.40 -0.71 3.25
N GLY A 186 -13.38 -0.74 2.36
CA GLY A 186 -14.74 -1.14 2.71
C GLY A 186 -15.57 -1.50 1.51
N GLU A 187 -16.85 -1.71 1.75
CA GLU A 187 -17.81 -2.05 0.72
C GLU A 187 -19.03 -1.13 0.85
N THR A 188 -19.44 -0.55 -0.28
CA THR A 188 -20.67 0.21 -0.39
C THR A 188 -21.62 -0.47 -1.36
N THR A 189 -22.91 -0.17 -1.25
CA THR A 189 -23.94 -0.87 -2.08
C THR A 189 -23.97 -0.34 -3.51
N GLY A 190 -23.71 0.94 -3.71
CA GLY A 190 -23.87 1.65 -4.98
C GLY A 190 -25.33 1.91 -5.36
N THR A 191 -26.30 1.50 -4.52
CA THR A 191 -27.74 1.61 -4.76
C THR A 191 -28.48 2.38 -3.66
N ASP A 192 -27.92 2.40 -2.45
CA ASP A 192 -28.46 3.15 -1.30
C ASP A 192 -27.47 4.27 -0.92
N SER A 193 -27.66 5.45 -1.48
CA SER A 193 -26.75 6.59 -1.29
C SER A 193 -26.67 7.06 0.16
N THR A 194 -27.75 6.92 0.95
CA THR A 194 -27.78 7.32 2.35
C THR A 194 -26.90 6.40 3.19
N LYS A 195 -27.14 5.09 3.07
CA LYS A 195 -26.36 4.08 3.78
C LYS A 195 -24.88 4.10 3.38
N ASP A 196 -24.62 4.26 2.10
CA ASP A 196 -23.25 4.33 1.56
C ASP A 196 -22.51 5.56 2.10
N ARG A 197 -23.20 6.72 2.16
CA ARG A 197 -22.65 7.95 2.76
C ARG A 197 -22.36 7.77 4.24
N GLU A 198 -23.30 7.27 5.02
CA GLU A 198 -23.12 7.02 6.47
C GLU A 198 -21.90 6.11 6.73
N SER A 199 -21.75 5.06 5.91
CA SER A 199 -20.62 4.14 5.99
C SER A 199 -19.28 4.85 5.78
N VAL A 200 -19.17 5.71 4.77
CA VAL A 200 -17.95 6.46 4.45
C VAL A 200 -17.71 7.57 5.47
N GLU A 201 -18.77 8.26 5.92
CA GLU A 201 -18.67 9.39 6.86
C GLU A 201 -18.07 8.99 8.20
N SER A 202 -18.41 7.81 8.70
CA SER A 202 -17.82 7.28 9.94
C SER A 202 -16.27 7.19 9.87
N TRP A 203 -15.73 6.88 8.69
CA TRP A 203 -14.30 6.84 8.45
C TRP A 203 -13.68 8.24 8.31
N ILE A 204 -14.38 9.16 7.64
CA ILE A 204 -13.92 10.56 7.51
C ILE A 204 -13.80 11.20 8.90
N GLN A 205 -14.80 11.01 9.76
CA GLN A 205 -14.78 11.51 11.15
C GLN A 205 -13.64 10.93 11.98
N THR A 206 -13.18 9.72 11.67
CA THR A 206 -12.02 9.11 12.32
C THR A 206 -10.68 9.61 11.75
N GLY A 207 -10.69 10.31 10.60
CA GLY A 207 -9.51 10.88 9.98
C GLY A 207 -9.03 10.16 8.71
N ALA A 208 -9.86 9.29 8.13
CA ALA A 208 -9.55 8.68 6.83
C ALA A 208 -9.56 9.75 5.72
N THR A 209 -8.58 9.68 4.83
CA THR A 209 -8.46 10.56 3.65
C THR A 209 -8.75 9.82 2.35
N TRP A 210 -8.71 8.50 2.38
CA TRP A 210 -9.00 7.61 1.26
C TRP A 210 -9.93 6.50 1.71
N PHE A 211 -11.01 6.30 0.96
CA PHE A 211 -11.86 5.12 1.06
C PHE A 211 -11.70 4.28 -0.20
N LEU A 212 -11.24 3.05 -0.05
CA LEU A 212 -11.05 2.12 -1.15
C LEU A 212 -12.20 1.12 -1.18
N GLU A 213 -12.96 1.16 -2.23
CA GLU A 213 -14.02 0.18 -2.49
C GLU A 213 -13.43 -1.18 -2.80
N ASN A 214 -13.78 -2.20 -2.03
CA ASN A 214 -13.35 -3.58 -2.26
C ASN A 214 -14.08 -4.19 -3.46
N ILE A 215 -13.40 -4.31 -4.58
CA ILE A 215 -13.90 -4.95 -5.80
C ILE A 215 -13.12 -6.23 -6.03
N ASN A 216 -13.65 -7.36 -5.63
CA ASN A 216 -13.00 -8.66 -5.77
C ASN A 216 -14.00 -9.80 -5.93
N GLY A 217 -13.55 -10.93 -6.47
CA GLY A 217 -14.39 -12.09 -6.78
C GLY A 217 -14.91 -12.88 -5.58
N MET A 218 -14.52 -12.54 -4.35
CA MET A 218 -15.12 -13.11 -3.13
C MET A 218 -16.37 -12.34 -2.70
N ARG A 219 -16.49 -11.08 -3.14
CA ARG A 219 -17.63 -10.23 -2.83
C ARG A 219 -18.86 -10.54 -3.66
N ALA A 220 -18.69 -10.69 -4.96
CA ALA A 220 -19.80 -10.92 -5.90
C ALA A 220 -19.31 -11.40 -7.25
N GLU A 221 -20.25 -11.84 -8.09
CA GLU A 221 -20.02 -12.17 -9.50
C GLU A 221 -19.58 -10.95 -10.31
N ILE A 222 -18.86 -11.19 -11.40
CA ILE A 222 -18.18 -10.14 -12.17
C ILE A 222 -19.13 -9.08 -12.73
N ASP A 223 -20.33 -9.45 -13.10
CA ASP A 223 -21.31 -8.50 -13.67
C ASP A 223 -21.85 -7.56 -12.59
N VAL A 224 -22.07 -8.06 -11.38
CA VAL A 224 -22.44 -7.24 -10.21
C VAL A 224 -21.32 -6.25 -9.87
N LEU A 225 -20.06 -6.71 -9.89
CA LEU A 225 -18.90 -5.85 -9.65
C LEU A 225 -18.74 -4.77 -10.73
N ARG A 226 -19.00 -5.09 -11.98
CA ARG A 226 -19.01 -4.11 -13.09
C ARG A 226 -20.07 -3.03 -12.89
N GLU A 227 -21.28 -3.39 -12.48
CA GLU A 227 -22.33 -2.42 -12.18
C GLU A 227 -21.93 -1.55 -10.97
N ARG A 228 -21.34 -2.14 -9.93
CA ARG A 228 -20.82 -1.36 -8.79
C ARG A 228 -19.76 -0.33 -9.22
N ILE A 229 -18.86 -0.69 -10.13
CA ILE A 229 -17.87 0.26 -10.67
C ILE A 229 -18.55 1.40 -11.46
N ARG A 230 -19.62 1.10 -12.22
CA ARG A 230 -20.35 2.09 -13.00
C ARG A 230 -21.19 3.03 -12.16
N SER A 231 -21.66 2.59 -10.98
CA SER A 231 -22.54 3.38 -10.10
C SER A 231 -21.87 4.56 -9.42
N SER A 232 -20.59 4.83 -9.69
CA SER A 232 -19.82 5.92 -9.07
C SER A 232 -19.52 5.74 -7.57
N ALA A 233 -18.61 6.56 -7.05
CA ALA A 233 -18.35 6.63 -5.63
C ALA A 233 -19.47 7.41 -4.91
N PRO A 234 -19.75 7.11 -3.63
CA PRO A 234 -20.63 7.95 -2.81
C PRO A 234 -20.08 9.38 -2.79
N THR A 235 -20.93 10.36 -3.03
CA THR A 235 -20.57 11.77 -2.84
C THR A 235 -20.76 12.14 -1.37
N ALA A 236 -19.69 12.65 -0.75
CA ALA A 236 -19.73 13.19 0.60
C ALA A 236 -20.63 14.42 0.70
#